data_b9feaf2373d98ed2f5603da65d1e30ae
#
_entry.id   b9feaf2373d98ed2f5603da65d1e30ae
#
_cell.length_a   1.000
_cell.length_b   1.000
_cell.length_c   1.000
_cell.angle_alpha   90.00
_cell.angle_beta   90.00
_cell.angle_gamma   90.00
#
_symmetry.space_group_name_H-M   'P 1'
#
loop_
_entity.id
_entity.type
_entity.pdbx_description
1 polymer ?
#
loop_
_entity_poly.entity_id
_entity_poly.type
_entity_poly.pdbx_seq_one_letter_code
_entity_poly.pdbx_strand_id
1 'polypeptide(L)'
;SVDELEIFGSNFFTGYPIDMNAFDNLPIQDDYIISIGDYINISSFGILNFDEEVEVDLTGSLLIPQVGLINIAGMKFSDASNKISQIVSDKFPSTEIYLSLNQIRAIQIFTMGVVNNPGSYSVSSMSTGVNAVITGGGFQKNASLRDISIVRGKDVIANIDLYKLLIDGDSSSDIRLKNGDTVLVNGSKNLVSVFGEVHRPAIYEFKEGEKISDILRFSLGFTSFADKQSIVLKRITKNNKVETISVSDNLNLVLAPGDEIIINPLRGETINNIAIYGALRNTGQFSIKANANLGNYILLDR
;
A
#
# COMPACT_ATOMS: atom_id res chain seq x y z
N SER A 1 13.07 0.08 -23.15
CA SER A 1 14.36 -0.38 -22.61
C SER A 1 14.31 -0.40 -21.09
N VAL A 2 15.22 -1.11 -20.44
CA VAL A 2 15.28 -1.17 -18.94
C VAL A 2 15.47 0.21 -18.33
N ASP A 3 16.16 1.11 -19.03
CA ASP A 3 16.46 2.47 -18.59
C ASP A 3 15.24 3.38 -18.42
N GLU A 4 14.07 2.99 -18.96
CA GLU A 4 12.81 3.72 -18.86
C GLU A 4 11.89 3.17 -17.76
N LEU A 5 12.30 2.08 -17.08
CA LEU A 5 11.46 1.47 -16.05
C LEU A 5 11.58 2.20 -14.72
N GLU A 6 10.46 2.41 -14.08
CA GLU A 6 10.39 2.93 -12.72
C GLU A 6 10.30 1.78 -11.70
N ILE A 7 10.74 2.04 -10.48
CA ILE A 7 10.55 1.10 -9.38
C ILE A 7 9.06 1.08 -9.02
N PHE A 8 8.48 -0.12 -8.99
CA PHE A 8 7.07 -0.29 -8.63
C PHE A 8 6.79 0.28 -7.24
N GLY A 9 5.76 1.13 -7.16
CA GLY A 9 5.35 1.79 -5.92
C GLY A 9 6.15 3.04 -5.53
N SER A 10 7.21 3.41 -6.26
CA SER A 10 8.00 4.61 -5.97
C SER A 10 7.16 5.90 -5.99
N ASN A 11 6.13 5.94 -6.80
CA ASN A 11 5.23 7.09 -6.95
C ASN A 11 4.02 7.04 -6.01
N PHE A 12 3.89 6.03 -5.15
CA PHE A 12 2.72 5.87 -4.30
C PHE A 12 2.49 7.06 -3.37
N PHE A 13 3.56 7.70 -2.92
CA PHE A 13 3.49 8.85 -2.01
C PHE A 13 3.84 10.19 -2.69
N THR A 14 4.08 10.20 -4.01
CA THR A 14 4.37 11.44 -4.74
C THR A 14 3.07 12.04 -5.29
N GLY A 15 2.80 13.31 -4.95
CA GLY A 15 1.71 14.07 -5.54
C GLY A 15 0.41 14.16 -4.72
N TYR A 16 0.36 13.59 -3.54
CA TYR A 16 -0.72 13.89 -2.60
C TYR A 16 -0.26 15.01 -1.67
N PRO A 17 -0.93 16.18 -1.67
CA PRO A 17 -0.86 17.06 -0.52
C PRO A 17 -1.51 16.26 0.63
N ILE A 18 -0.67 15.74 1.51
CA ILE A 18 -1.16 14.99 2.64
C ILE A 18 -1.65 16.03 3.62
N ASP A 19 -2.95 16.28 3.58
CA ASP A 19 -3.63 16.95 4.66
C ASP A 19 -3.67 15.96 5.82
N MET A 20 -2.65 16.03 6.68
CA MET A 20 -2.55 15.20 7.88
C MET A 20 -3.75 15.43 8.81
N ASN A 21 -4.43 16.58 8.69
CA ASN A 21 -5.65 16.89 9.43
C ASN A 21 -6.84 16.02 8.98
N ALA A 22 -6.80 15.45 7.76
CA ALA A 22 -7.84 14.55 7.30
C ALA A 22 -7.92 13.26 8.14
N PHE A 23 -6.81 12.84 8.76
CA PHE A 23 -6.79 11.67 9.66
C PHE A 23 -7.35 11.97 11.04
N ASP A 24 -7.35 13.24 11.47
CA ASP A 24 -7.89 13.67 12.77
C ASP A 24 -9.42 13.71 12.77
N ASN A 25 -10.06 13.71 11.60
CA ASN A 25 -11.51 13.79 11.43
C ASN A 25 -12.17 12.43 11.06
N LEU A 26 -11.46 11.32 11.16
CA LEU A 26 -12.05 10.00 10.92
C LEU A 26 -13.01 9.63 12.06
N PRO A 27 -14.18 9.03 11.75
CA PRO A 27 -15.06 8.49 12.77
C PRO A 27 -14.29 7.52 13.67
N ILE A 28 -14.33 7.75 14.96
CA ILE A 28 -13.67 6.89 15.92
C ILE A 28 -14.41 5.57 15.98
N GLN A 29 -13.66 4.49 15.87
CA GLN A 29 -14.21 3.15 16.00
C GLN A 29 -14.60 2.91 17.48
N ASP A 30 -15.71 2.24 17.70
CA ASP A 30 -16.25 1.92 19.03
C ASP A 30 -15.26 1.14 19.93
N ASP A 31 -14.27 0.51 19.31
CA ASP A 31 -13.21 -0.26 19.98
C ASP A 31 -11.96 0.58 20.35
N TYR A 32 -11.98 1.90 20.13
CA TYR A 32 -10.89 2.78 20.52
C TYR A 32 -10.59 2.66 22.02
N ILE A 33 -9.33 2.46 22.39
CA ILE A 33 -8.89 2.39 23.78
C ILE A 33 -8.51 3.78 24.26
N ILE A 34 -9.33 4.31 25.19
CA ILE A 34 -9.10 5.62 25.81
C ILE A 34 -7.77 5.62 26.56
N SER A 35 -7.05 6.73 26.45
CA SER A 35 -5.76 6.90 27.13
C SER A 35 -5.62 8.26 27.76
N ILE A 36 -4.65 8.37 28.67
CA ILE A 36 -4.25 9.64 29.28
C ILE A 36 -3.90 10.66 28.19
N GLY A 37 -4.44 11.87 28.31
CA GLY A 37 -4.24 12.98 27.36
C GLY A 37 -5.20 12.99 26.17
N ASP A 38 -6.16 12.07 26.10
CA ASP A 38 -7.27 12.15 25.13
C ASP A 38 -8.27 13.24 25.59
N TYR A 39 -8.83 13.98 24.64
CA TYR A 39 -9.87 14.99 24.90
C TYR A 39 -11.23 14.44 24.50
N ILE A 40 -12.13 14.41 25.47
CA ILE A 40 -13.49 13.90 25.30
C ILE A 40 -14.47 15.07 25.48
N ASN A 41 -15.27 15.31 24.44
CA ASN A 41 -16.39 16.23 24.58
C ASN A 41 -17.57 15.51 25.23
N ILE A 42 -18.15 16.14 26.25
CA ILE A 42 -19.24 15.63 27.06
C ILE A 42 -20.40 16.58 26.94
N SER A 43 -21.44 16.17 26.23
CA SER A 43 -22.70 16.92 26.15
C SER A 43 -23.75 16.27 27.06
N SER A 44 -24.36 17.02 27.92
CA SER A 44 -25.39 16.56 28.85
C SER A 44 -26.66 17.38 28.70
N PHE A 45 -27.80 16.71 28.69
CA PHE A 45 -29.13 17.28 28.51
C PHE A 45 -30.09 16.79 29.61
N GLY A 46 -30.87 17.67 30.17
CA GLY A 46 -31.85 17.34 31.19
C GLY A 46 -31.60 18.13 32.50
N ILE A 47 -31.59 17.43 33.66
CA ILE A 47 -31.32 18.07 34.95
C ILE A 47 -29.90 18.66 34.98
N LEU A 48 -28.93 17.94 34.44
CA LEU A 48 -27.62 18.46 34.10
C LEU A 48 -27.63 18.95 32.67
N ASN A 49 -27.18 20.16 32.45
CA ASN A 49 -27.08 20.75 31.11
C ASN A 49 -25.73 21.43 30.96
N PHE A 50 -24.80 20.80 30.24
CA PHE A 50 -23.49 21.33 29.94
C PHE A 50 -22.94 20.69 28.66
N ASP A 51 -21.99 21.38 28.04
CA ASP A 51 -21.22 20.90 26.87
C ASP A 51 -19.78 21.34 27.11
N GLU A 52 -18.93 20.38 27.48
CA GLU A 52 -17.56 20.65 27.88
C GLU A 52 -16.58 19.65 27.29
N GLU A 53 -15.43 20.15 26.89
CA GLU A 53 -14.28 19.35 26.51
C GLU A 53 -13.40 19.09 27.73
N VAL A 54 -13.15 17.80 28.02
CA VAL A 54 -12.39 17.39 29.19
C VAL A 54 -11.26 16.45 28.79
N GLU A 55 -10.07 16.72 29.30
CA GLU A 55 -8.89 15.88 29.14
C GLU A 55 -8.92 14.70 30.11
N VAL A 56 -8.56 13.50 29.64
CA VAL A 56 -8.28 12.36 30.51
C VAL A 56 -6.97 12.63 31.26
N ASP A 57 -7.05 12.84 32.54
CA ASP A 57 -5.94 13.26 33.37
C ASP A 57 -4.85 12.17 33.56
N LEU A 58 -3.75 12.54 34.23
CA LEU A 58 -2.63 11.65 34.51
C LEU A 58 -2.98 10.41 35.35
N THR A 59 -4.14 10.44 36.04
CA THR A 59 -4.65 9.30 36.82
C THR A 59 -5.51 8.37 35.95
N GLY A 60 -5.74 8.72 34.70
CA GLY A 60 -6.62 8.01 33.76
C GLY A 60 -8.10 8.33 33.99
N SER A 61 -8.40 9.43 34.65
CA SER A 61 -9.75 9.82 35.05
C SER A 61 -10.25 11.00 34.23
N LEU A 62 -11.56 11.06 34.02
CA LEU A 62 -12.29 12.15 33.40
C LEU A 62 -13.10 12.88 34.47
N LEU A 63 -12.95 14.21 34.59
CA LEU A 63 -13.73 15.01 35.49
C LEU A 63 -15.05 15.44 34.85
N ILE A 64 -16.16 14.91 35.35
CA ILE A 64 -17.50 15.26 34.87
C ILE A 64 -18.12 16.26 35.86
N PRO A 65 -18.59 17.44 35.41
CA PRO A 65 -19.23 18.43 36.26
C PRO A 65 -20.34 17.83 37.11
N GLN A 66 -20.34 18.16 38.43
CA GLN A 66 -21.31 17.70 39.43
C GLN A 66 -21.36 16.17 39.67
N VAL A 67 -20.73 15.35 38.82
CA VAL A 67 -20.62 13.89 38.98
C VAL A 67 -19.35 13.53 39.73
N GLY A 68 -18.21 14.07 39.31
CA GLY A 68 -16.87 13.80 39.87
C GLY A 68 -15.93 13.12 38.88
N LEU A 69 -14.84 12.56 39.43
CA LEU A 69 -13.82 11.86 38.68
C LEU A 69 -14.25 10.42 38.38
N ILE A 70 -14.16 10.03 37.10
CA ILE A 70 -14.44 8.66 36.67
C ILE A 70 -13.23 8.12 35.91
N ASN A 71 -12.64 7.04 36.41
CA ASN A 71 -11.50 6.41 35.75
C ASN A 71 -11.98 5.62 34.52
N ILE A 72 -11.42 5.96 33.34
CA ILE A 72 -11.78 5.41 32.03
C ILE A 72 -10.59 5.03 31.16
N ALA A 73 -9.37 5.40 31.54
CA ALA A 73 -8.18 5.02 30.77
C ALA A 73 -8.04 3.50 30.68
N GLY A 74 -7.68 3.00 29.50
CA GLY A 74 -7.58 1.57 29.20
C GLY A 74 -8.90 0.89 28.84
N MET A 75 -10.05 1.60 28.95
CA MET A 75 -11.35 1.09 28.50
C MET A 75 -11.58 1.35 27.01
N LYS A 76 -12.38 0.53 26.35
CA LYS A 76 -12.94 0.88 25.06
C LYS A 76 -13.86 2.10 25.19
N PHE A 77 -13.89 2.92 24.15
CA PHE A 77 -14.74 4.12 24.14
C PHE A 77 -16.22 3.79 24.40
N SER A 78 -16.72 2.72 23.76
CA SER A 78 -18.08 2.22 23.98
C SER A 78 -18.36 1.82 25.44
N ASP A 79 -17.41 1.13 26.08
CA ASP A 79 -17.56 0.68 27.48
C ASP A 79 -17.52 1.86 28.44
N ALA A 80 -16.63 2.84 28.19
CA ALA A 80 -16.54 4.06 28.98
C ALA A 80 -17.81 4.91 28.85
N SER A 81 -18.35 5.04 27.64
CA SER A 81 -19.60 5.75 27.39
C SER A 81 -20.77 5.13 28.17
N ASN A 82 -20.91 3.81 28.09
CA ASN A 82 -21.94 3.09 28.83
C ASN A 82 -21.78 3.25 30.36
N LYS A 83 -20.56 3.14 30.88
CA LYS A 83 -20.25 3.32 32.30
C LYS A 83 -20.63 4.71 32.79
N ILE A 84 -20.24 5.74 32.04
CA ILE A 84 -20.52 7.14 32.39
C ILE A 84 -22.03 7.38 32.34
N SER A 85 -22.71 6.94 31.28
CA SER A 85 -24.17 7.08 31.13
C SER A 85 -24.91 6.44 32.31
N GLN A 86 -24.48 5.27 32.76
CA GLN A 86 -25.09 4.61 33.92
C GLN A 86 -24.86 5.40 35.20
N ILE A 87 -23.63 5.83 35.49
CA ILE A 87 -23.32 6.62 36.69
C ILE A 87 -24.11 7.93 36.76
N VAL A 88 -24.26 8.58 35.58
CA VAL A 88 -25.00 9.86 35.48
C VAL A 88 -26.50 9.61 35.67
N SER A 89 -27.09 8.61 35.04
CA SER A 89 -28.51 8.31 35.16
C SER A 89 -28.91 7.88 36.58
N ASP A 90 -28.03 7.16 37.28
CA ASP A 90 -28.24 6.74 38.66
C ASP A 90 -28.24 7.94 39.63
N LYS A 91 -27.38 8.94 39.38
CA LYS A 91 -27.21 10.14 40.23
C LYS A 91 -28.17 11.27 39.87
N PHE A 92 -28.51 11.40 38.58
CA PHE A 92 -29.36 12.44 38.00
C PHE A 92 -30.40 11.82 37.05
N PRO A 93 -31.49 11.28 37.58
CA PRO A 93 -32.55 10.74 36.75
C PRO A 93 -33.10 11.77 35.73
N SER A 94 -33.42 11.33 34.52
CA SER A 94 -33.82 12.19 33.38
C SER A 94 -32.71 13.09 32.83
N THR A 95 -31.45 12.65 32.96
CA THR A 95 -30.31 13.27 32.29
C THR A 95 -29.79 12.31 31.23
N GLU A 96 -29.67 12.79 30.00
CA GLU A 96 -29.00 12.09 28.91
C GLU A 96 -27.60 12.68 28.76
N ILE A 97 -26.60 11.81 28.54
CA ILE A 97 -25.22 12.19 28.35
C ILE A 97 -24.68 11.56 27.07
N TYR A 98 -23.99 12.35 26.27
CA TYR A 98 -23.35 11.95 25.05
C TYR A 98 -21.85 12.26 25.12
N LEU A 99 -21.04 11.27 24.73
CA LEU A 99 -19.60 11.43 24.66
C LEU A 99 -19.17 11.39 23.20
N SER A 100 -18.28 12.29 22.84
CA SER A 100 -17.55 12.23 21.58
C SER A 100 -16.06 12.50 21.86
N LEU A 101 -15.19 11.82 21.11
CA LEU A 101 -13.76 12.14 21.17
C LEU A 101 -13.54 13.36 20.28
N ASN A 102 -13.05 14.45 20.86
CA ASN A 102 -12.86 15.69 20.13
C ASN A 102 -11.44 15.80 19.59
N GLN A 103 -10.46 15.42 20.39
CA GLN A 103 -9.07 15.41 19.97
C GLN A 103 -8.36 14.16 20.50
N ILE A 104 -7.69 13.46 19.59
CA ILE A 104 -6.86 12.31 19.92
C ILE A 104 -5.47 12.83 20.29
N ARG A 105 -4.93 12.32 21.40
CA ARG A 105 -3.60 12.74 21.85
C ARG A 105 -2.54 12.57 20.77
N ALA A 106 -1.61 13.49 20.74
CA ALA A 106 -0.39 13.35 19.96
C ALA A 106 0.62 12.41 20.66
N ILE A 107 1.35 11.67 19.86
CA ILE A 107 2.49 10.84 20.28
C ILE A 107 3.75 11.28 19.55
N GLN A 108 4.89 11.15 20.20
CA GLN A 108 6.20 11.37 19.58
C GLN A 108 6.70 10.04 19.00
N ILE A 109 7.07 10.06 17.71
CA ILE A 109 7.65 8.91 17.01
C ILE A 109 8.93 9.32 16.29
N PHE A 110 9.70 8.35 15.86
CA PHE A 110 10.86 8.54 15.01
C PHE A 110 10.64 7.87 13.66
N THR A 111 10.90 8.60 12.56
CA THR A 111 10.95 8.04 11.20
C THR A 111 12.38 8.11 10.73
N MET A 112 12.98 6.95 10.46
CA MET A 112 14.41 6.82 10.23
C MET A 112 14.73 5.96 9.00
N GLY A 113 15.98 5.97 8.59
CA GLY A 113 16.48 5.18 7.46
C GLY A 113 16.32 5.92 6.13
N VAL A 114 15.87 5.20 5.10
CA VAL A 114 15.86 5.68 3.70
C VAL A 114 14.55 6.40 3.38
N VAL A 115 14.28 7.47 4.14
CA VAL A 115 13.14 8.39 3.94
C VAL A 115 13.64 9.78 3.58
N ASN A 116 12.81 10.61 2.96
CA ASN A 116 13.24 11.94 2.50
C ASN A 116 13.64 12.86 3.67
N ASN A 117 12.87 12.85 4.76
CA ASN A 117 13.14 13.69 5.93
C ASN A 117 13.17 12.79 7.18
N PRO A 118 14.30 12.15 7.52
CA PRO A 118 14.40 11.41 8.77
C PRO A 118 14.38 12.36 9.96
N GLY A 119 13.65 11.98 11.03
CA GLY A 119 13.50 12.84 12.20
C GLY A 119 12.52 12.34 13.23
N SER A 120 12.29 13.17 14.24
CA SER A 120 11.24 12.98 15.26
C SER A 120 10.00 13.77 14.85
N TYR A 121 8.84 13.14 14.98
CA TYR A 121 7.55 13.72 14.58
C TYR A 121 6.52 13.56 15.66
N SER A 122 5.68 14.58 15.80
CA SER A 122 4.45 14.52 16.59
C SER A 122 3.31 14.13 15.66
N VAL A 123 2.68 13.00 15.92
CA VAL A 123 1.58 12.46 15.10
C VAL A 123 0.42 12.03 15.99
N SER A 124 -0.77 11.90 15.43
CA SER A 124 -1.92 11.33 16.14
C SER A 124 -1.61 9.91 16.66
N SER A 125 -2.10 9.55 17.84
CA SER A 125 -1.98 8.18 18.37
C SER A 125 -2.72 7.12 17.55
N MET A 126 -3.51 7.55 16.57
CA MET A 126 -4.13 6.65 15.55
C MET A 126 -3.22 6.37 14.37
N SER A 127 -2.11 7.09 14.25
CA SER A 127 -1.18 6.95 13.11
C SER A 127 -0.55 5.57 13.07
N THR A 128 -0.35 5.08 11.85
CA THR A 128 0.28 3.79 11.55
C THR A 128 1.72 3.97 11.06
N GLY A 129 2.42 2.86 10.82
CA GLY A 129 3.76 2.90 10.25
C GLY A 129 3.81 3.56 8.87
N VAL A 130 2.80 3.33 8.02
CA VAL A 130 2.69 3.99 6.71
C VAL A 130 2.50 5.49 6.88
N ASN A 131 1.63 5.94 7.81
CA ASN A 131 1.46 7.38 8.10
C ASN A 131 2.78 8.04 8.54
N ALA A 132 3.59 7.34 9.34
CA ALA A 132 4.90 7.85 9.76
C ALA A 132 5.86 8.04 8.59
N VAL A 133 5.90 7.10 7.64
CA VAL A 133 6.73 7.24 6.42
C VAL A 133 6.26 8.44 5.60
N ILE A 134 4.95 8.62 5.46
CA ILE A 134 4.35 9.76 4.77
C ILE A 134 4.77 11.07 5.46
N THR A 135 4.67 11.13 6.80
CA THR A 135 5.09 12.30 7.59
C THR A 135 6.59 12.60 7.40
N GLY A 136 7.41 11.57 7.25
CA GLY A 136 8.82 11.68 6.89
C GLY A 136 9.08 12.07 5.42
N GLY A 137 8.04 12.51 4.69
CA GLY A 137 8.15 12.96 3.30
C GLY A 137 8.22 11.83 2.26
N GLY A 138 7.91 10.58 2.66
CA GLY A 138 7.94 9.41 1.80
C GLY A 138 9.34 8.82 1.62
N PHE A 139 9.45 7.93 0.64
CA PHE A 139 10.66 7.14 0.38
C PHE A 139 11.69 7.88 -0.47
N GLN A 140 12.97 7.64 -0.18
CA GLN A 140 14.04 7.93 -1.14
C GLN A 140 14.07 6.86 -2.23
N LYS A 141 14.73 7.16 -3.36
CA LYS A 141 14.78 6.30 -4.55
C LYS A 141 15.28 4.87 -4.29
N ASN A 142 16.16 4.70 -3.30
CA ASN A 142 16.76 3.41 -2.94
C ASN A 142 16.14 2.79 -1.67
N ALA A 143 14.99 3.27 -1.24
CA ALA A 143 14.26 2.71 -0.10
C ALA A 143 13.64 1.35 -0.46
N SER A 144 13.59 0.46 0.53
CA SER A 144 12.80 -0.75 0.44
C SER A 144 11.32 -0.43 0.72
N LEU A 145 10.45 -0.85 -0.18
CA LEU A 145 9.00 -0.84 0.02
C LEU A 145 8.51 -2.12 0.72
N ARG A 146 9.40 -3.08 0.95
CA ARG A 146 9.06 -4.40 1.47
C ARG A 146 9.73 -4.74 2.81
N ASP A 147 10.56 -3.82 3.31
CA ASP A 147 11.29 -3.97 4.57
C ASP A 147 11.26 -2.68 5.38
N ILE A 148 10.08 -2.43 6.00
CA ILE A 148 9.84 -1.29 6.87
C ILE A 148 9.55 -1.84 8.25
N SER A 149 10.45 -1.59 9.20
CA SER A 149 10.35 -2.13 10.55
C SER A 149 9.76 -1.11 11.53
N ILE A 150 8.82 -1.54 12.36
CA ILE A 150 8.38 -0.77 13.52
C ILE A 150 9.11 -1.32 14.74
N VAL A 151 9.94 -0.47 15.35
CA VAL A 151 10.78 -0.82 16.49
C VAL A 151 10.25 -0.13 17.75
N ARG A 152 10.02 -0.89 18.81
CA ARG A 152 9.62 -0.41 20.13
C ARG A 152 10.66 -0.80 21.17
N GLY A 153 11.38 0.17 21.69
CA GLY A 153 12.53 -0.09 22.55
C GLY A 153 13.65 -0.77 21.79
N LYS A 154 13.82 -2.08 21.98
CA LYS A 154 14.83 -2.90 21.26
C LYS A 154 14.21 -3.93 20.31
N ASP A 155 12.90 -4.08 20.35
CA ASP A 155 12.22 -5.17 19.67
C ASP A 155 11.56 -4.67 18.37
N VAL A 156 11.70 -5.44 17.30
CA VAL A 156 10.94 -5.27 16.08
C VAL A 156 9.55 -5.86 16.31
N ILE A 157 8.54 -5.01 16.40
CA ILE A 157 7.16 -5.40 16.72
C ILE A 157 6.30 -5.65 15.48
N ALA A 158 6.68 -5.08 14.34
CA ALA A 158 6.06 -5.34 13.04
C ALA A 158 7.07 -5.11 11.92
N ASN A 159 6.84 -5.78 10.79
CA ASN A 159 7.55 -5.53 9.53
C ASN A 159 6.50 -5.34 8.44
N ILE A 160 6.46 -4.16 7.85
CA ILE A 160 5.51 -3.78 6.83
C ILE A 160 6.07 -4.11 5.46
N ASP A 161 5.30 -4.82 4.67
CA ASP A 161 5.52 -5.08 3.24
C ASP A 161 4.44 -4.35 2.45
N LEU A 162 4.78 -3.20 1.85
CA LEU A 162 3.82 -2.41 1.09
C LEU A 162 3.31 -3.11 -0.17
N TYR A 163 4.02 -4.12 -0.68
CA TYR A 163 3.50 -4.89 -1.80
C TYR A 163 2.22 -5.65 -1.42
N LYS A 164 2.14 -6.16 -0.18
CA LYS A 164 0.91 -6.77 0.33
C LYS A 164 -0.24 -5.76 0.35
N LEU A 165 0.03 -4.54 0.80
CA LEU A 165 -0.98 -3.47 0.80
C LEU A 165 -1.36 -3.05 -0.62
N LEU A 166 -0.37 -2.80 -1.51
CA LEU A 166 -0.59 -2.25 -2.84
C LEU A 166 -1.17 -3.25 -3.84
N ILE A 167 -0.89 -4.54 -3.67
CA ILE A 167 -1.27 -5.61 -4.60
C ILE A 167 -2.44 -6.42 -4.07
N ASP A 168 -2.39 -6.77 -2.78
CA ASP A 168 -3.37 -7.68 -2.16
C ASP A 168 -4.40 -6.93 -1.29
N GLY A 169 -4.21 -5.62 -1.02
CA GLY A 169 -5.05 -4.84 -0.10
C GLY A 169 -4.86 -5.22 1.38
N ASP A 170 -3.82 -5.99 1.71
CA ASP A 170 -3.55 -6.45 3.06
C ASP A 170 -2.77 -5.40 3.86
N SER A 171 -3.45 -4.74 4.80
CA SER A 171 -2.88 -3.77 5.73
C SER A 171 -2.58 -4.34 7.12
N SER A 172 -2.71 -5.65 7.32
CA SER A 172 -2.63 -6.28 8.65
C SER A 172 -1.30 -6.05 9.39
N SER A 173 -0.21 -5.82 8.66
CA SER A 173 1.12 -5.53 9.23
C SER A 173 1.33 -4.04 9.54
N ASP A 174 0.45 -3.15 9.07
CA ASP A 174 0.54 -1.71 9.31
C ASP A 174 -0.19 -1.34 10.61
N ILE A 175 0.47 -1.60 11.71
CA ILE A 175 -0.09 -1.45 13.07
C ILE A 175 -0.05 0.01 13.53
N ARG A 176 -0.93 0.35 14.49
CA ARG A 176 -0.93 1.65 15.18
C ARG A 176 0.34 1.83 16.01
N LEU A 177 0.89 3.04 15.91
CA LEU A 177 2.11 3.42 16.62
C LEU A 177 1.82 3.79 18.07
N LYS A 178 2.85 3.67 18.91
CA LYS A 178 2.86 4.15 20.30
C LYS A 178 3.96 5.18 20.49
N ASN A 179 3.82 5.96 21.57
CA ASN A 179 4.83 6.96 21.92
C ASN A 179 6.23 6.33 22.07
N GLY A 180 7.21 6.91 21.40
CA GLY A 180 8.59 6.43 21.36
C GLY A 180 8.89 5.34 20.32
N ASP A 181 7.93 4.93 19.50
CA ASP A 181 8.18 3.98 18.40
C ASP A 181 9.07 4.60 17.33
N THR A 182 9.89 3.76 16.72
CA THR A 182 10.71 4.10 15.56
C THR A 182 10.22 3.33 14.34
N VAL A 183 9.89 4.04 13.28
CA VAL A 183 9.64 3.46 11.96
C VAL A 183 10.93 3.56 11.15
N LEU A 184 11.54 2.41 10.88
CA LEU A 184 12.81 2.30 10.17
C LEU A 184 12.58 1.77 8.77
N VAL A 185 12.88 2.58 7.78
CA VAL A 185 12.84 2.18 6.36
C VAL A 185 14.22 1.71 5.94
N ASN A 186 14.34 0.44 5.58
CA ASN A 186 15.61 -0.12 5.10
C ASN A 186 15.86 0.21 3.63
N GLY A 187 17.10 0.03 3.17
CA GLY A 187 17.45 0.18 1.76
C GLY A 187 17.09 -1.06 0.95
N SER A 188 16.59 -0.88 -0.27
CA SER A 188 16.35 -1.98 -1.19
C SER A 188 17.65 -2.54 -1.74
N LYS A 189 17.80 -3.88 -1.75
CA LYS A 189 18.99 -4.59 -2.22
C LYS A 189 18.69 -5.56 -3.36
N ASN A 190 17.48 -6.06 -3.43
CA ASN A 190 17.08 -7.15 -4.30
C ASN A 190 16.07 -6.63 -5.32
N LEU A 191 16.58 -6.16 -6.44
CA LEU A 191 15.76 -5.61 -7.53
C LEU A 191 15.85 -6.53 -8.75
N VAL A 192 14.72 -6.66 -9.46
CA VAL A 192 14.56 -7.38 -10.72
C VAL A 192 13.72 -6.53 -11.68
N SER A 193 14.13 -6.48 -12.95
CA SER A 193 13.40 -5.78 -13.99
C SER A 193 12.47 -6.75 -14.74
N VAL A 194 11.24 -6.33 -14.99
CA VAL A 194 10.27 -7.08 -15.81
C VAL A 194 9.73 -6.18 -16.89
N PHE A 195 9.84 -6.60 -18.15
CA PHE A 195 9.37 -5.82 -19.29
C PHE A 195 8.99 -6.69 -20.49
N GLY A 196 8.43 -6.06 -21.52
CA GLY A 196 7.82 -6.73 -22.65
C GLY A 196 6.32 -6.94 -22.42
N GLU A 197 5.78 -8.07 -22.79
CA GLU A 197 4.35 -8.35 -22.80
C GLU A 197 3.80 -8.74 -21.44
N VAL A 198 3.91 -7.82 -20.47
CA VAL A 198 3.26 -7.86 -19.16
C VAL A 198 2.38 -6.64 -18.96
N HIS A 199 1.34 -6.75 -18.12
CA HIS A 199 0.41 -5.64 -17.89
C HIS A 199 1.05 -4.46 -17.16
N ARG A 200 2.08 -4.71 -16.33
CA ARG A 200 2.77 -3.67 -15.56
C ARG A 200 4.29 -3.86 -15.62
N PRO A 201 4.94 -3.39 -16.70
CA PRO A 201 6.41 -3.36 -16.77
C PRO A 201 6.98 -2.44 -15.70
N ALA A 202 7.92 -2.91 -14.89
CA ALA A 202 8.56 -2.12 -13.84
C ALA A 202 9.81 -2.83 -13.29
N ILE A 203 10.55 -2.13 -12.41
CA ILE A 203 11.56 -2.71 -11.55
C ILE A 203 10.87 -3.09 -10.23
N TYR A 204 10.94 -4.36 -9.86
CA TYR A 204 10.34 -4.91 -8.65
C TYR A 204 11.37 -5.25 -7.59
N GLU A 205 11.04 -4.99 -6.34
CA GLU A 205 11.78 -5.51 -5.21
C GLU A 205 11.29 -6.92 -4.89
N PHE A 206 12.22 -7.85 -4.66
CA PHE A 206 11.89 -9.22 -4.27
C PHE A 206 12.53 -9.61 -2.94
N LYS A 207 11.92 -10.57 -2.25
CA LYS A 207 12.44 -11.18 -1.03
C LYS A 207 13.20 -12.45 -1.35
N GLU A 208 14.14 -12.82 -0.50
CA GLU A 208 14.91 -14.04 -0.63
C GLU A 208 13.98 -15.27 -0.77
N GLY A 209 14.28 -16.10 -1.76
CA GLY A 209 13.47 -17.30 -2.08
C GLY A 209 12.28 -17.03 -3.01
N GLU A 210 11.92 -15.79 -3.31
CA GLU A 210 10.90 -15.49 -4.32
C GLU A 210 11.35 -15.87 -5.73
N LYS A 211 10.38 -16.18 -6.57
CA LYS A 211 10.54 -16.78 -7.89
C LYS A 211 10.04 -15.86 -8.98
N ILE A 212 10.33 -16.20 -10.23
CA ILE A 212 9.82 -15.48 -11.40
C ILE A 212 8.28 -15.41 -11.37
N SER A 213 7.60 -16.50 -10.97
CA SER A 213 6.13 -16.54 -10.85
C SER A 213 5.56 -15.49 -9.90
N ASP A 214 6.28 -15.18 -8.80
CA ASP A 214 5.85 -14.18 -7.83
C ASP A 214 5.89 -12.78 -8.44
N ILE A 215 6.97 -12.47 -9.17
CA ILE A 215 7.11 -11.18 -9.84
C ILE A 215 6.14 -11.04 -11.01
N LEU A 216 5.87 -12.11 -11.74
CA LEU A 216 4.83 -12.09 -12.77
C LEU A 216 3.45 -11.79 -12.17
N ARG A 217 3.14 -12.28 -10.97
CA ARG A 217 1.93 -11.89 -10.23
C ARG A 217 1.93 -10.40 -9.90
N PHE A 218 3.04 -9.84 -9.45
CA PHE A 218 3.17 -8.41 -9.15
C PHE A 218 3.01 -7.54 -10.40
N SER A 219 3.47 -8.04 -11.57
CA SER A 219 3.31 -7.36 -12.85
C SER A 219 1.93 -7.55 -13.50
N LEU A 220 0.95 -8.12 -12.78
CA LEU A 220 -0.41 -8.44 -13.24
C LEU A 220 -0.46 -9.48 -14.36
N GLY A 221 0.61 -10.27 -14.51
CA GLY A 221 0.69 -11.35 -15.49
C GLY A 221 0.92 -10.86 -16.92
N PHE A 222 0.67 -11.77 -17.85
CA PHE A 222 0.93 -11.61 -19.28
C PHE A 222 -0.17 -10.82 -19.99
N THR A 223 0.20 -10.00 -20.98
CA THR A 223 -0.77 -9.45 -21.94
C THR A 223 -1.30 -10.54 -22.87
N SER A 224 -2.33 -10.21 -23.64
CA SER A 224 -2.87 -11.12 -24.67
C SER A 224 -1.89 -11.37 -25.82
N PHE A 225 -0.87 -10.54 -25.97
CA PHE A 225 0.14 -10.65 -27.02
C PHE A 225 1.42 -11.33 -26.55
N ALA A 226 1.48 -11.81 -25.32
CA ALA A 226 2.65 -12.46 -24.76
C ALA A 226 2.89 -13.85 -25.34
N ASP A 227 4.11 -14.10 -25.80
CA ASP A 227 4.58 -15.44 -26.13
C ASP A 227 5.07 -16.14 -24.86
N LYS A 228 4.20 -16.95 -24.26
CA LYS A 228 4.50 -17.71 -23.04
C LYS A 228 5.59 -18.76 -23.21
N GLN A 229 5.93 -19.11 -24.48
CA GLN A 229 7.02 -20.03 -24.80
C GLN A 229 8.35 -19.30 -25.04
N SER A 230 8.33 -17.97 -25.04
CA SER A 230 9.50 -17.14 -25.31
C SER A 230 9.75 -16.15 -24.17
N ILE A 231 9.91 -16.68 -22.94
CA ILE A 231 10.26 -15.90 -21.74
C ILE A 231 11.75 -16.07 -21.49
N VAL A 232 12.45 -14.95 -21.38
CA VAL A 232 13.91 -14.90 -21.27
C VAL A 232 14.29 -14.24 -19.95
N LEU A 233 15.21 -14.86 -19.24
CA LEU A 233 15.89 -14.29 -18.08
C LEU A 233 17.33 -13.94 -18.47
N LYS A 234 17.74 -12.70 -18.24
CA LYS A 234 19.16 -12.33 -18.24
C LYS A 234 19.64 -12.23 -16.81
N ARG A 235 20.70 -12.92 -16.47
CA ARG A 235 21.29 -12.98 -15.13
C ARG A 235 22.78 -12.70 -15.18
N ILE A 236 23.25 -11.91 -14.22
CA ILE A 236 24.70 -11.70 -14.03
C ILE A 236 25.27 -12.90 -13.28
N THR A 237 26.21 -13.60 -13.90
CA THR A 237 26.90 -14.75 -13.32
C THR A 237 27.98 -14.29 -12.32
N LYS A 238 28.46 -15.22 -11.49
CA LYS A 238 29.56 -14.98 -10.55
C LYS A 238 30.84 -14.48 -11.23
N ASN A 239 30.99 -14.70 -12.53
CA ASN A 239 32.16 -14.27 -13.31
C ASN A 239 31.90 -12.93 -14.03
N ASN A 240 30.93 -12.13 -13.60
CA ASN A 240 30.53 -10.86 -14.21
C ASN A 240 30.18 -10.96 -15.70
N LYS A 241 29.62 -12.11 -16.13
CA LYS A 241 29.08 -12.30 -17.47
C LYS A 241 27.57 -12.33 -17.41
N VAL A 242 26.94 -11.80 -18.45
CA VAL A 242 25.48 -11.90 -18.60
C VAL A 242 25.16 -13.24 -19.27
N GLU A 243 24.41 -14.06 -18.61
CA GLU A 243 23.84 -15.29 -19.15
C GLU A 243 22.39 -15.06 -19.54
N THR A 244 21.99 -15.62 -20.69
CA THR A 244 20.61 -15.58 -21.17
C THR A 244 20.01 -16.98 -21.05
N ILE A 245 18.93 -17.10 -20.29
CA ILE A 245 18.31 -18.38 -19.93
C ILE A 245 16.85 -18.34 -20.42
N SER A 246 16.43 -19.37 -21.15
CA SER A 246 14.99 -19.56 -21.41
C SER A 246 14.33 -20.10 -20.15
N VAL A 247 13.27 -19.44 -19.71
CA VAL A 247 12.57 -19.78 -18.45
C VAL A 247 11.09 -20.09 -18.66
N SER A 248 10.67 -20.24 -19.91
CA SER A 248 9.27 -20.53 -20.28
C SER A 248 8.71 -21.75 -19.57
N ASP A 249 9.53 -22.80 -19.41
CA ASP A 249 9.15 -24.05 -18.74
C ASP A 249 9.45 -24.06 -17.23
N ASN A 250 10.08 -23.00 -16.71
CA ASN A 250 10.51 -22.96 -15.30
C ASN A 250 10.33 -21.59 -14.64
N LEU A 251 9.08 -21.17 -14.48
CA LEU A 251 8.74 -19.95 -13.75
C LEU A 251 8.98 -20.06 -12.22
N ASN A 252 9.34 -21.26 -11.74
CA ASN A 252 9.71 -21.50 -10.34
C ASN A 252 11.19 -21.24 -10.05
N LEU A 253 11.96 -20.73 -11.01
CA LEU A 253 13.35 -20.34 -10.80
C LEU A 253 13.43 -19.21 -9.78
N VAL A 254 14.28 -19.38 -8.77
CA VAL A 254 14.52 -18.38 -7.71
C VAL A 254 15.26 -17.20 -8.31
N LEU A 255 14.85 -16.01 -7.91
CA LEU A 255 15.39 -14.74 -8.38
C LEU A 255 16.78 -14.44 -7.78
N ALA A 256 17.55 -13.67 -8.52
CA ALA A 256 18.81 -13.09 -8.07
C ALA A 256 18.83 -11.57 -8.33
N PRO A 257 19.55 -10.78 -7.52
CA PRO A 257 19.67 -9.34 -7.73
C PRO A 257 20.20 -9.00 -9.12
N GLY A 258 19.53 -8.07 -9.80
CA GLY A 258 19.89 -7.64 -11.15
C GLY A 258 19.35 -8.53 -12.27
N ASP A 259 18.49 -9.51 -11.97
CA ASP A 259 17.80 -10.29 -13.01
C ASP A 259 16.93 -9.38 -13.88
N GLU A 260 16.93 -9.65 -15.19
CA GLU A 260 16.02 -9.03 -16.15
C GLU A 260 15.12 -10.09 -16.77
N ILE A 261 13.82 -9.98 -16.55
CA ILE A 261 12.82 -10.90 -17.11
C ILE A 261 12.16 -10.22 -18.33
N ILE A 262 12.30 -10.85 -19.48
CA ILE A 262 11.81 -10.34 -20.76
C ILE A 262 10.73 -11.27 -21.29
N ILE A 263 9.54 -10.74 -21.48
CA ILE A 263 8.42 -11.44 -22.07
C ILE A 263 8.30 -10.99 -23.54
N ASN A 264 8.63 -11.87 -24.47
CA ASN A 264 8.57 -11.54 -25.88
C ASN A 264 7.12 -11.50 -26.39
N PRO A 265 6.84 -10.65 -27.40
CA PRO A 265 5.53 -10.68 -28.06
C PRO A 265 5.38 -11.93 -28.93
N LEU A 266 4.14 -12.38 -29.07
CA LEU A 266 3.78 -13.37 -30.07
C LEU A 266 4.28 -12.93 -31.45
N ARG A 267 5.17 -13.67 -32.01
CA ARG A 267 5.54 -13.53 -33.44
C ARG A 267 4.44 -14.25 -34.25
N GLY A 268 3.33 -13.52 -34.45
CA GLY A 268 2.23 -14.09 -35.18
C GLY A 268 2.58 -14.30 -36.63
N GLU A 269 2.74 -15.57 -37.07
CA GLU A 269 2.29 -15.91 -38.37
C GLU A 269 0.78 -15.68 -38.38
N THR A 270 0.32 -14.73 -39.17
CA THR A 270 -1.11 -14.46 -39.33
C THR A 270 -1.71 -15.66 -40.05
N ILE A 271 -2.31 -16.58 -39.31
CA ILE A 271 -2.99 -17.73 -39.88
C ILE A 271 -4.20 -17.22 -40.69
N ASN A 272 -4.44 -17.78 -41.85
CA ASN A 272 -5.56 -17.40 -42.73
C ASN A 272 -5.52 -15.95 -43.21
N ASN A 273 -4.36 -15.41 -43.49
CA ASN A 273 -4.18 -14.06 -44.00
C ASN A 273 -3.51 -14.07 -45.35
N ILE A 274 -3.96 -13.22 -46.25
CA ILE A 274 -3.30 -12.88 -47.51
C ILE A 274 -2.96 -11.40 -47.50
N ALA A 275 -1.71 -11.05 -47.79
CA ALA A 275 -1.27 -9.68 -47.94
C ALA A 275 -1.15 -9.35 -49.44
N ILE A 276 -1.86 -8.30 -49.87
CA ILE A 276 -1.91 -7.88 -51.30
C ILE A 276 -1.28 -6.47 -51.35
N TYR A 277 -0.20 -6.38 -52.11
CA TYR A 277 0.52 -5.13 -52.36
C TYR A 277 0.68 -4.87 -53.85
N GLY A 278 0.80 -3.60 -54.23
CA GLY A 278 1.05 -3.18 -55.60
C GLY A 278 0.10 -2.07 -56.07
N ALA A 279 0.06 -1.85 -57.39
CA ALA A 279 -0.79 -0.85 -58.01
C ALA A 279 -2.23 -1.40 -58.18
N LEU A 280 -2.90 -1.62 -57.04
CA LEU A 280 -4.26 -2.16 -56.99
C LEU A 280 -5.15 -1.19 -56.20
N ARG A 281 -6.46 -1.21 -56.50
CA ARG A 281 -7.43 -0.34 -55.86
C ARG A 281 -7.54 -0.57 -54.35
N ASN A 282 -7.41 -1.83 -53.95
CA ASN A 282 -7.42 -2.24 -52.55
C ASN A 282 -6.16 -3.02 -52.23
N THR A 283 -5.30 -2.45 -51.42
CA THR A 283 -4.09 -3.12 -50.88
C THR A 283 -4.23 -3.28 -49.37
N GLY A 284 -3.60 -4.30 -48.81
CA GLY A 284 -3.62 -4.55 -47.36
C GLY A 284 -3.66 -6.05 -47.03
N GLN A 285 -4.03 -6.32 -45.78
CA GLN A 285 -4.17 -7.67 -45.24
C GLN A 285 -5.66 -8.08 -45.24
N PHE A 286 -5.95 -9.25 -45.73
CA PHE A 286 -7.30 -9.80 -45.83
C PHE A 286 -7.35 -11.20 -45.26
N SER A 287 -8.42 -11.55 -44.52
CA SER A 287 -8.60 -12.92 -44.04
C SER A 287 -8.97 -13.87 -45.19
N ILE A 288 -8.36 -15.04 -45.25
CA ILE A 288 -8.68 -16.08 -46.24
C ILE A 288 -9.97 -16.76 -45.80
N LYS A 289 -11.02 -16.69 -46.66
CA LYS A 289 -12.25 -17.45 -46.46
C LYS A 289 -12.07 -18.85 -47.07
N ALA A 290 -12.65 -19.86 -46.44
CA ALA A 290 -12.69 -21.20 -47.01
C ALA A 290 -13.28 -21.16 -48.43
N ASN A 291 -12.61 -21.81 -49.39
CA ASN A 291 -12.97 -21.85 -50.83
C ASN A 291 -12.87 -20.50 -51.59
N ALA A 292 -12.20 -19.49 -51.04
CA ALA A 292 -11.92 -18.26 -51.76
C ALA A 292 -10.70 -18.44 -52.68
N ASN A 293 -10.78 -17.91 -53.90
CA ASN A 293 -9.65 -17.81 -54.82
C ASN A 293 -9.08 -16.39 -54.85
N LEU A 294 -7.91 -16.19 -55.41
CA LEU A 294 -7.22 -14.91 -55.43
C LEU A 294 -8.07 -13.81 -56.07
N GLY A 295 -8.91 -14.12 -57.05
CA GLY A 295 -9.81 -13.21 -57.74
C GLY A 295 -10.88 -12.59 -56.81
N ASN A 296 -11.17 -13.23 -55.66
CA ASN A 296 -12.12 -12.68 -54.69
C ASN A 296 -11.56 -11.49 -53.92
N TYR A 297 -10.23 -11.33 -53.91
CA TYR A 297 -9.55 -10.27 -53.17
C TYR A 297 -8.99 -9.18 -54.09
N ILE A 298 -8.79 -9.48 -55.36
CA ILE A 298 -8.25 -8.54 -56.34
C ILE A 298 -9.41 -8.05 -57.22
N LEU A 299 -9.89 -6.84 -56.94
CA LEU A 299 -10.75 -6.12 -57.86
C LEU A 299 -9.84 -5.43 -58.88
N LEU A 300 -9.72 -6.03 -60.05
CA LEU A 300 -9.08 -5.36 -61.19
C LEU A 300 -10.05 -4.32 -61.73
N ASP A 301 -9.59 -3.06 -61.79
CA ASP A 301 -10.30 -2.04 -62.58
C ASP A 301 -10.31 -2.50 -64.04
N ARG A 302 -11.49 -2.76 -64.57
CA ARG A 302 -11.73 -2.81 -66.00
C ARG A 302 -12.21 -1.46 -66.45
#